data_0e68d85e032d06f8e4d36d399ad3005f
#
_entry.id   0e68d85e032d06f8e4d36d399ad3005f
#
_cell.length_a   1.000
_cell.length_b   1.000
_cell.length_c   1.000
_cell.angle_alpha   90.00
_cell.angle_beta   90.00
_cell.angle_gamma   90.00
#
_symmetry.space_group_name_H-M   'P 1'
#
loop_
_entity.id
_entity.type
_entity.pdbx_description
1 polymer ?
#
loop_
_entity_poly.entity_id
_entity_poly.type
_entity_poly.pdbx_seq_one_letter_code
_entity_poly.pdbx_strand_id
1 'polypeptide(L)'
;EKGLSYELITDFSYVLAMNKECPLVDKEIVTFSDLKNYIEIAHADPFVPSLSMAAVKKEELSDDMRRRIFVYERASQFELMARNTQTFMWVSPIPRTLLERYDLVQVRCAENTKVYKDVMVHRNDYHLSELDNIFITELCRSKREIFR
;
A
#
# COMPACT_ATOMS: atom_id res chain seq x y z
N GLU A 1 -2.15 -22.99 -7.92
CA GLU A 1 -2.43 -24.24 -7.17
C GLU A 1 -3.58 -24.98 -7.84
N LYS A 2 -3.55 -26.34 -7.84
CA LYS A 2 -4.63 -27.14 -8.42
C LYS A 2 -5.93 -26.89 -7.63
N GLY A 3 -7.02 -26.61 -8.34
CA GLY A 3 -8.35 -26.45 -7.76
C GLY A 3 -8.74 -25.02 -7.38
N LEU A 4 -7.92 -24.03 -7.72
CA LEU A 4 -8.21 -22.60 -7.50
C LEU A 4 -8.28 -21.82 -8.81
N SER A 5 -9.26 -20.94 -8.91
CA SER A 5 -9.39 -19.92 -9.95
C SER A 5 -8.84 -18.59 -9.46
N TYR A 6 -8.24 -17.83 -10.38
CA TYR A 6 -7.61 -16.53 -10.10
C TYR A 6 -8.14 -15.51 -11.09
N GLU A 7 -8.73 -14.43 -10.59
CA GLU A 7 -9.21 -13.32 -11.39
C GLU A 7 -8.50 -12.04 -11.00
N LEU A 8 -7.92 -11.34 -11.97
CA LEU A 8 -7.24 -10.06 -11.71
C LEU A 8 -8.28 -9.00 -11.32
N ILE A 9 -8.14 -8.45 -10.13
CA ILE A 9 -8.93 -7.30 -9.68
C ILE A 9 -8.32 -6.00 -10.19
N THR A 10 -7.04 -5.78 -9.89
CA THR A 10 -6.30 -4.60 -10.33
C THR A 10 -4.80 -4.85 -10.30
N ASP A 11 -4.07 -4.03 -11.02
CA ASP A 11 -2.63 -3.84 -10.84
C ASP A 11 -2.36 -2.42 -10.36
N PHE A 12 -1.31 -2.24 -9.56
CA PHE A 12 -0.92 -0.95 -9.01
C PHE A 12 0.57 -0.92 -8.67
N SER A 13 1.11 0.28 -8.58
CA SER A 13 2.42 0.51 -7.94
C SER A 13 2.22 1.19 -6.61
N TYR A 14 3.06 0.87 -5.63
CA TYR A 14 3.06 1.60 -4.36
C TYR A 14 3.39 3.08 -4.61
N VAL A 15 2.73 3.91 -3.84
CA VAL A 15 2.99 5.35 -3.74
C VAL A 15 3.40 5.69 -2.31
N LEU A 16 3.95 6.86 -2.13
CA LEU A 16 4.29 7.40 -0.81
C LEU A 16 3.09 8.13 -0.25
N ALA A 17 2.63 7.74 0.94
CA ALA A 17 1.72 8.56 1.74
C ALA A 17 2.54 9.36 2.76
N MET A 18 2.21 10.62 2.96
CA MET A 18 2.86 11.50 3.91
C MET A 18 1.94 12.65 4.31
N ASN A 19 2.31 13.37 5.37
CA ASN A 19 1.62 14.58 5.77
C ASN A 19 1.65 15.61 4.63
N LYS A 20 0.55 16.34 4.42
CA LYS A 20 0.46 17.38 3.39
C LYS A 20 1.49 18.52 3.55
N GLU A 21 2.00 18.73 4.79
CA GLU A 21 3.03 19.73 5.11
C GLU A 21 4.46 19.15 5.04
N CYS A 22 4.61 17.90 4.58
CA CYS A 22 5.92 17.30 4.38
C CYS A 22 6.66 18.05 3.25
N PRO A 23 7.92 18.46 3.43
CA PRO A 23 8.68 19.19 2.40
C PRO A 23 8.85 18.43 1.07
N LEU A 24 8.67 17.11 1.07
CA LEU A 24 8.71 16.29 -0.16
C LEU A 24 7.51 16.52 -1.07
N VAL A 25 6.41 17.05 -0.55
CA VAL A 25 5.19 17.31 -1.34
C VAL A 25 5.41 18.38 -2.40
N ASP A 26 6.27 19.36 -2.11
CA ASP A 26 6.59 20.45 -3.03
C ASP A 26 7.62 20.10 -4.09
N LYS A 27 8.17 18.87 -4.04
CA LYS A 27 9.10 18.40 -5.04
C LYS A 27 8.36 17.93 -6.30
N GLU A 28 8.84 18.34 -7.45
CA GLU A 28 8.35 17.84 -8.74
C GLU A 28 8.54 16.32 -8.88
N ILE A 29 9.67 15.80 -8.39
CA ILE A 29 10.03 14.38 -8.42
C ILE A 29 10.63 13.98 -7.07
N VAL A 30 10.07 12.95 -6.46
CA VAL A 30 10.62 12.31 -5.24
C VAL A 30 11.43 11.07 -5.63
N THR A 31 12.62 10.92 -5.05
CA THR A 31 13.56 9.82 -5.29
C THR A 31 13.83 9.03 -4.01
N PHE A 32 14.41 7.83 -4.11
CA PHE A 32 14.87 7.07 -2.93
C PHE A 32 15.93 7.85 -2.13
N SER A 33 16.73 8.67 -2.80
CA SER A 33 17.74 9.49 -2.11
C SER A 33 17.09 10.53 -1.19
N ASP A 34 15.95 11.09 -1.59
CA ASP A 34 15.20 12.04 -0.76
C ASP A 34 14.66 11.41 0.50
N LEU A 35 14.24 10.15 0.42
CA LEU A 35 13.65 9.40 1.54
C LEU A 35 14.66 9.06 2.65
N LYS A 36 15.96 9.10 2.38
CA LYS A 36 17.01 8.75 3.36
C LYS A 36 16.98 9.62 4.63
N ASN A 37 16.45 10.83 4.53
CA ASN A 37 16.35 11.75 5.66
C ASN A 37 15.02 11.64 6.43
N TYR A 38 14.11 10.80 5.96
CA TYR A 38 12.78 10.61 6.53
C TYR A 38 12.67 9.25 7.23
N ILE A 39 11.61 9.08 8.00
CA ILE A 39 11.34 7.86 8.74
C ILE A 39 10.20 7.11 8.04
N GLU A 40 10.45 5.87 7.65
CA GLU A 40 9.42 5.00 7.10
C GLU A 40 8.54 4.43 8.22
N ILE A 41 7.23 4.59 8.10
CA ILE A 41 6.25 3.86 8.90
C ILE A 41 5.95 2.57 8.15
N ALA A 42 6.30 1.44 8.74
CA ALA A 42 6.14 0.11 8.15
C ALA A 42 5.12 -0.72 8.93
N HIS A 43 4.41 -1.61 8.23
CA HIS A 43 3.58 -2.60 8.89
C HIS A 43 4.45 -3.63 9.61
N ALA A 44 4.11 -3.95 10.86
CA ALA A 44 4.97 -4.77 11.69
C ALA A 44 4.84 -6.28 11.44
N ASP A 45 3.80 -6.71 10.75
CA ASP A 45 3.52 -8.13 10.49
C ASP A 45 3.34 -8.41 8.98
N PRO A 46 4.43 -8.50 8.23
CA PRO A 46 4.40 -8.92 6.83
C PRO A 46 4.21 -10.45 6.77
N PHE A 47 2.99 -10.93 6.97
CA PHE A 47 2.72 -12.37 6.85
C PHE A 47 2.58 -12.78 5.38
N VAL A 48 3.58 -13.48 4.88
CA VAL A 48 3.53 -14.16 3.58
C VAL A 48 3.63 -15.67 3.82
N PRO A 49 2.53 -16.43 3.67
CA PRO A 49 2.49 -17.85 4.03
C PRO A 49 3.54 -18.74 3.35
N SER A 50 4.01 -18.33 2.17
CA SER A 50 4.97 -19.07 1.35
C SER A 50 6.43 -18.70 1.59
N LEU A 51 6.71 -17.67 2.39
CA LEU A 51 8.05 -17.18 2.65
C LEU A 51 8.41 -17.28 4.14
N SER A 52 9.66 -17.59 4.43
CA SER A 52 10.16 -17.46 5.80
C SER A 52 10.19 -16.00 6.22
N MET A 53 10.03 -15.70 7.52
CA MET A 53 10.13 -14.33 8.05
C MET A 53 11.44 -13.64 7.69
N ALA A 54 12.53 -14.39 7.57
CA ALA A 54 13.83 -13.86 7.14
C ALA A 54 13.82 -13.46 5.65
N ALA A 55 13.15 -14.24 4.79
CA ALA A 55 13.03 -13.95 3.37
C ALA A 55 12.11 -12.73 3.13
N VAL A 56 10.97 -12.65 3.84
CA VAL A 56 10.07 -11.50 3.79
C VAL A 56 10.78 -10.22 4.21
N LYS A 57 11.48 -10.25 5.33
CA LYS A 57 12.29 -9.11 5.81
C LYS A 57 13.36 -8.69 4.82
N LYS A 58 13.97 -9.62 4.10
CA LYS A 58 15.00 -9.31 3.11
C LYS A 58 14.44 -8.67 1.84
N GLU A 59 13.23 -9.03 1.42
CA GLU A 59 12.56 -8.40 0.27
C GLU A 59 12.02 -7.01 0.58
N GLU A 60 11.49 -6.80 1.78
CA GLU A 60 10.93 -5.51 2.21
C GLU A 60 11.99 -4.54 2.74
N LEU A 61 13.09 -5.07 3.27
CA LEU A 61 14.17 -4.29 3.82
C LEU A 61 15.27 -4.12 2.77
N SER A 62 15.14 -3.15 1.87
CA SER A 62 16.35 -2.67 1.20
C SER A 62 17.31 -2.13 2.28
N ASP A 63 18.56 -2.56 2.26
CA ASP A 63 19.61 -2.20 3.25
C ASP A 63 19.85 -0.68 3.40
N ASP A 64 19.34 0.11 2.48
CA ASP A 64 19.49 1.57 2.43
C ASP A 64 18.53 2.37 3.32
N MET A 65 17.45 1.77 3.81
CA MET A 65 16.44 2.46 4.62
C MET A 65 16.66 2.18 6.11
N ARG A 66 17.48 2.99 6.75
CA ARG A 66 17.92 2.77 8.15
C ARG A 66 16.95 3.25 9.23
N ARG A 67 15.92 4.04 8.89
CA ARG A 67 15.00 4.64 9.87
C ARG A 67 13.59 4.13 9.64
N ARG A 68 13.13 3.22 10.50
CA ARG A 68 11.77 2.65 10.44
C ARG A 68 11.10 2.63 11.80
N ILE A 69 9.80 2.90 11.79
CA ILE A 69 8.90 2.66 12.91
C ILE A 69 7.92 1.57 12.46
N PHE A 70 7.91 0.45 13.18
CA PHE A 70 6.96 -0.63 12.91
C PHE A 70 5.69 -0.43 13.72
N VAL A 71 4.55 -0.39 13.05
CA VAL A 71 3.23 -0.21 13.66
C VAL A 71 2.30 -1.31 13.17
N TYR A 72 1.65 -2.01 14.10
CA TYR A 72 0.77 -3.15 13.78
C TYR A 72 -0.60 -2.72 13.27
N GLU A 73 -1.12 -1.62 13.78
CA GLU A 73 -2.48 -1.19 13.54
C GLU A 73 -2.53 -0.08 12.49
N ARG A 74 -3.38 -0.25 11.48
CA ARG A 74 -3.43 0.64 10.30
C ARG A 74 -3.87 2.07 10.65
N ALA A 75 -4.85 2.25 11.52
CA ALA A 75 -5.31 3.58 11.89
C ALA A 75 -4.21 4.37 12.62
N SER A 76 -3.45 3.69 13.49
CA SER A 76 -2.30 4.29 14.18
C SER A 76 -1.19 4.72 13.22
N GLN A 77 -1.01 4.03 12.09
CA GLN A 77 -0.06 4.44 11.04
C GLN A 77 -0.48 5.78 10.44
N PHE A 78 -1.75 5.96 10.10
CA PHE A 78 -2.27 7.21 9.55
C PHE A 78 -2.21 8.36 10.56
N GLU A 79 -2.58 8.11 11.82
CA GLU A 79 -2.47 9.12 12.87
C GLU A 79 -1.04 9.57 13.12
N LEU A 80 -0.08 8.66 13.08
CA LEU A 80 1.34 8.98 13.25
C LEU A 80 1.83 9.86 12.09
N MET A 81 1.48 9.53 10.84
CA MET A 81 1.81 10.37 9.69
C MET A 81 1.12 11.74 9.76
N ALA A 82 -0.15 11.80 10.16
CA ALA A 82 -0.90 13.04 10.26
C ALA A 82 -0.26 14.04 11.24
N ARG A 83 0.46 13.54 12.25
CA ARG A 83 1.11 14.35 13.29
C ARG A 83 2.60 14.60 13.06
N ASN A 84 3.16 14.08 11.98
CA ASN A 84 4.61 14.15 11.77
C ASN A 84 4.97 14.36 10.29
N THR A 85 5.62 15.47 9.99
CA THR A 85 6.05 15.85 8.64
C THR A 85 7.35 15.17 8.18
N GLN A 86 8.01 14.41 9.06
CA GLN A 86 9.27 13.69 8.75
C GLN A 86 9.06 12.20 8.51
N THR A 87 7.79 11.76 8.36
CA THR A 87 7.45 10.36 8.15
C THR A 87 6.75 10.16 6.81
N PHE A 88 6.94 8.97 6.25
CA PHE A 88 6.22 8.50 5.07
C PHE A 88 5.90 7.00 5.20
N MET A 89 5.00 6.54 4.38
CA MET A 89 4.65 5.11 4.26
C MET A 89 4.46 4.73 2.79
N TRP A 90 4.94 3.55 2.42
CA TRP A 90 4.58 2.92 1.15
C TRP A 90 3.18 2.32 1.23
N VAL A 91 2.31 2.73 0.32
CA VAL A 91 0.91 2.29 0.29
C VAL A 91 0.46 1.99 -1.13
N SER A 92 -0.50 1.07 -1.26
CA SER A 92 -1.37 1.07 -2.44
C SER A 92 -2.17 2.37 -2.48
N PRO A 93 -2.64 2.83 -3.64
CA PRO A 93 -3.46 4.03 -3.70
C PRO A 93 -4.61 4.01 -2.69
N ILE A 94 -4.76 5.11 -1.95
CA ILE A 94 -5.71 5.27 -0.84
C ILE A 94 -6.88 6.12 -1.31
N PRO A 95 -8.13 5.85 -0.88
CA PRO A 95 -9.28 6.69 -1.17
C PRO A 95 -9.06 8.15 -0.73
N ARG A 96 -9.48 9.09 -1.58
CA ARG A 96 -9.33 10.53 -1.32
C ARG A 96 -9.95 10.96 0.01
N THR A 97 -11.11 10.40 0.36
CA THR A 97 -11.80 10.69 1.63
C THR A 97 -10.96 10.33 2.86
N LEU A 98 -10.13 9.28 2.75
CA LEU A 98 -9.23 8.87 3.83
C LEU A 98 -8.02 9.80 3.91
N LEU A 99 -7.46 10.21 2.77
CA LEU A 99 -6.37 11.19 2.72
C LEU A 99 -6.81 12.53 3.33
N GLU A 100 -7.98 13.04 2.95
CA GLU A 100 -8.54 14.29 3.48
C GLU A 100 -8.79 14.20 4.98
N ARG A 101 -9.27 13.05 5.49
CA ARG A 101 -9.52 12.83 6.92
C ARG A 101 -8.28 12.99 7.79
N TYR A 102 -7.11 12.60 7.29
CA TYR A 102 -5.85 12.60 8.03
C TYR A 102 -4.87 13.67 7.57
N ASP A 103 -5.30 14.60 6.71
CA ASP A 103 -4.41 15.63 6.13
C ASP A 103 -3.16 15.03 5.44
N LEU A 104 -3.37 13.93 4.73
CA LEU A 104 -2.33 13.21 4.01
C LEU A 104 -2.42 13.48 2.51
N VAL A 105 -1.29 13.28 1.84
CA VAL A 105 -1.18 13.28 0.38
C VAL A 105 -0.47 12.03 -0.11
N GLN A 106 -0.66 11.71 -1.39
CA GLN A 106 0.07 10.65 -2.07
C GLN A 106 1.00 11.24 -3.12
N VAL A 107 2.25 10.80 -3.11
CA VAL A 107 3.29 11.23 -4.05
C VAL A 107 3.91 10.00 -4.71
N ARG A 108 4.25 10.10 -5.99
CA ARG A 108 4.97 9.04 -6.69
C ARG A 108 6.47 9.15 -6.43
N CYS A 109 7.13 8.00 -6.26
CA CYS A 109 8.58 7.91 -6.29
C CYS A 109 9.01 7.47 -7.70
N ALA A 110 9.89 8.24 -8.33
CA ALA A 110 10.30 8.00 -9.72
C ALA A 110 10.94 6.63 -9.95
N GLU A 111 11.70 6.16 -8.97
CA GLU A 111 12.46 4.90 -9.06
C GLU A 111 11.62 3.66 -8.70
N ASN A 112 10.40 3.84 -8.18
CA ASN A 112 9.52 2.71 -7.87
C ASN A 112 8.76 2.26 -9.12
N THR A 113 9.32 1.28 -9.81
CA THR A 113 8.75 0.69 -11.03
C THR A 113 8.03 -0.64 -10.79
N LYS A 114 8.04 -1.15 -9.55
CA LYS A 114 7.44 -2.44 -9.22
C LYS A 114 5.91 -2.37 -9.29
N VAL A 115 5.33 -3.31 -10.03
CA VAL A 115 3.87 -3.45 -10.17
C VAL A 115 3.41 -4.65 -9.35
N TYR A 116 2.37 -4.45 -8.58
CA TYR A 116 1.69 -5.46 -7.78
C TYR A 116 0.33 -5.78 -8.37
N LYS A 117 -0.19 -6.97 -8.07
CA LYS A 117 -1.49 -7.42 -8.56
C LYS A 117 -2.34 -7.91 -7.41
N ASP A 118 -3.52 -7.34 -7.29
CA ASP A 118 -4.57 -7.88 -6.45
C ASP A 118 -5.41 -8.85 -7.27
N VAL A 119 -5.58 -10.04 -6.74
CA VAL A 119 -6.34 -11.10 -7.41
C VAL A 119 -7.44 -11.61 -6.48
N MET A 120 -8.60 -11.87 -7.03
CA MET A 120 -9.64 -12.65 -6.38
C MET A 120 -9.34 -14.12 -6.59
N VAL A 121 -9.37 -14.89 -5.50
CA VAL A 121 -9.11 -16.33 -5.53
C VAL A 121 -10.30 -17.07 -4.95
N HIS A 122 -10.80 -18.05 -5.68
CA HIS A 122 -11.86 -18.94 -5.20
C HIS A 122 -11.63 -20.37 -5.70
N ARG A 123 -12.30 -21.34 -5.09
CA ARG A 123 -12.24 -22.73 -5.53
C ARG A 123 -12.94 -22.88 -6.88
N ASN A 124 -12.43 -23.77 -7.75
CA ASN A 124 -13.01 -24.03 -9.08
C ASN A 124 -14.43 -24.60 -9.01
N ASP A 125 -14.75 -25.33 -7.93
CA ASP A 125 -16.05 -25.92 -7.68
C ASP A 125 -17.01 -24.99 -6.90
N TYR A 126 -16.57 -23.75 -6.57
CA TYR A 126 -17.41 -22.77 -5.91
C TYR A 126 -18.24 -21.99 -6.93
N HIS A 127 -19.56 -22.03 -6.77
CA HIS A 127 -20.49 -21.22 -7.54
C HIS A 127 -20.77 -19.92 -6.81
N LEU A 128 -20.45 -18.79 -7.47
CA LEU A 128 -20.68 -17.46 -6.91
C LEU A 128 -22.17 -17.26 -6.62
N SER A 129 -22.49 -16.91 -5.39
CA SER A 129 -23.84 -16.55 -4.96
C SER A 129 -24.22 -15.14 -5.45
N GLU A 130 -25.47 -14.78 -5.29
CA GLU A 130 -25.93 -13.41 -5.56
C GLU A 130 -25.17 -12.38 -4.72
N LEU A 131 -24.92 -12.69 -3.45
CA LEU A 131 -24.15 -11.80 -2.55
C LEU A 131 -22.70 -11.62 -3.00
N ASP A 132 -22.04 -12.69 -3.48
CA ASP A 132 -20.70 -12.60 -4.02
C ASP A 132 -20.65 -11.71 -5.26
N ASN A 133 -21.65 -11.80 -6.15
CA ASN A 133 -21.75 -10.94 -7.33
C ASN A 133 -21.99 -9.47 -6.98
N ILE A 134 -22.80 -9.18 -5.95
CA ILE A 134 -22.97 -7.83 -5.42
C ILE A 134 -21.63 -7.31 -4.87
N PHE A 135 -20.94 -8.11 -4.05
CA PHE A 135 -19.63 -7.74 -3.50
C PHE A 135 -18.62 -7.43 -4.60
N ILE A 136 -18.50 -8.29 -5.62
CA ILE A 136 -17.58 -8.09 -6.75
C ILE A 136 -17.92 -6.81 -7.50
N THR A 137 -19.20 -6.54 -7.71
CA THR A 137 -19.67 -5.31 -8.38
C THR A 137 -19.23 -4.06 -7.61
N GLU A 138 -19.45 -4.04 -6.29
CA GLU A 138 -19.05 -2.92 -5.43
C GLU A 138 -17.54 -2.78 -5.33
N LEU A 139 -16.79 -3.88 -5.27
CA LEU A 139 -15.33 -3.89 -5.30
C LEU A 139 -14.80 -3.25 -6.60
N CYS A 140 -15.36 -3.63 -7.75
CA CYS A 140 -15.01 -3.07 -9.05
C CYS A 140 -15.39 -1.58 -9.18
N ARG A 141 -16.46 -1.15 -8.51
CA ARG A 141 -16.84 0.26 -8.45
C ARG A 141 -15.85 1.06 -7.62
N SER A 142 -15.54 0.61 -6.41
CA SER A 142 -14.59 1.25 -5.49
C SER A 142 -13.19 1.36 -6.12
N LYS A 143 -12.73 0.30 -6.81
CA LYS A 143 -11.47 0.31 -7.54
C LYS A 143 -11.42 1.45 -8.56
N ARG A 144 -12.48 1.65 -9.36
CA ARG A 144 -12.53 2.73 -10.36
C ARG A 144 -12.47 4.13 -9.76
N GLU A 145 -12.93 4.31 -8.54
CA GLU A 145 -12.87 5.58 -7.81
C GLU A 145 -11.44 5.87 -7.29
N ILE A 146 -10.71 4.84 -6.91
CA ILE A 146 -9.36 4.98 -6.32
C ILE A 146 -8.28 5.15 -7.38
N PHE A 147 -8.41 4.45 -8.51
CA PHE A 147 -7.37 4.40 -9.55
C PHE A 147 -7.62 5.33 -10.76
N ARG A 148 -8.53 6.28 -10.60
CA ARG A 148 -8.70 7.40 -11.54
C ARG A 148 -7.74 8.53 -11.18
#